data_1bbcbe9a91c0d114b96491f3eb0782c6
#
_entry.id   1bbcbe9a91c0d114b96491f3eb0782c6
#
_cell.length_a   1.000
_cell.length_b   1.000
_cell.length_c   1.000
_cell.angle_alpha   90.00
_cell.angle_beta   90.00
_cell.angle_gamma   90.00
#
_symmetry.space_group_name_H-M   'P 1'
#
loop_
_entity.id
_entity.type
_entity.pdbx_description
1 polymer ?
#
loop_
_entity_poly.entity_id
_entity_poly.type
_entity_poly.pdbx_seq_one_letter_code
_entity_poly.pdbx_strand_id
1 'polypeptide(L)'
;MTVIKAQNKEAPVGFDQYQAAILHGKMDTLVYFSETVGVKRHALVYLPPGFSPKKSYPVLYLLHGIGGDEYEWLKNGTPAIILDNLYAQGKLDPMLVVLPNGRAMKDDRANGNIMAADKIEAFAAFERDLLQNLIPSVEKKYPVKPNQINRALFGLSMGGGQALNFGLGNLDTFAWVGGFSSAPNTRIPEELIPNPQEVKDKLQLLWISCGDQDGLIQISNRTHDYLEKHQVPHVFYIEPGGHDFKVWKNDLYQVSQLLFKNIDRSHE
;
A
#
# COMPACT_ATOMS: atom_id res chain seq x y z
N MET A 1 -9.11 14.17 20.66
CA MET A 1 -8.84 12.72 20.45
C MET A 1 -9.62 12.26 19.24
N THR A 2 -9.08 12.37 18.05
CA THR A 2 -9.83 12.04 16.84
C THR A 2 -9.26 10.76 16.25
N VAL A 3 -9.73 9.60 16.75
CA VAL A 3 -9.78 8.41 15.91
C VAL A 3 -10.66 8.83 14.74
N ILE A 4 -10.10 8.96 13.55
CA ILE A 4 -10.92 9.04 12.34
C ILE A 4 -11.61 7.68 12.27
N LYS A 5 -12.79 7.56 12.89
CA LYS A 5 -13.66 6.41 12.65
C LYS A 5 -14.02 6.49 11.19
N ALA A 6 -13.28 5.74 10.36
CA ALA A 6 -13.78 5.40 9.05
C ALA A 6 -15.23 4.95 9.28
N GLN A 7 -16.20 5.66 8.73
CA GLN A 7 -17.58 5.21 8.82
C GLN A 7 -17.56 3.79 8.24
N ASN A 8 -17.98 2.79 9.03
CA ASN A 8 -18.07 1.38 8.64
C ASN A 8 -19.05 1.21 7.48
N LYS A 9 -18.70 1.75 6.31
CA LYS A 9 -19.46 1.58 5.08
C LYS A 9 -18.63 0.70 4.17
N GLU A 10 -19.10 -0.52 3.97
CA GLU A 10 -18.59 -1.35 2.88
C GLU A 10 -18.65 -0.59 1.56
N ALA A 11 -17.75 -0.91 0.64
CA ALA A 11 -17.81 -0.38 -0.71
C ALA A 11 -19.16 -0.75 -1.37
N PRO A 12 -19.76 0.14 -2.15
CA PRO A 12 -21.06 -0.12 -2.78
C PRO A 12 -20.96 -1.30 -3.74
N VAL A 13 -22.04 -2.06 -3.89
CA VAL A 13 -22.12 -3.16 -4.86
C VAL A 13 -21.70 -2.66 -6.25
N GLY A 14 -20.79 -3.40 -6.90
CA GLY A 14 -20.29 -3.06 -8.23
C GLY A 14 -19.13 -2.07 -8.25
N PHE A 15 -18.55 -1.69 -7.10
CA PHE A 15 -17.41 -0.79 -7.03
C PHE A 15 -16.17 -1.32 -7.80
N ASP A 16 -16.05 -2.63 -7.93
CA ASP A 16 -14.98 -3.38 -8.59
C ASP A 16 -15.41 -3.98 -9.94
N GLN A 17 -16.54 -3.54 -10.50
CA GLN A 17 -17.03 -3.98 -11.79
C GLN A 17 -16.65 -3.01 -12.91
N TYR A 18 -16.24 -3.56 -14.06
CA TYR A 18 -15.88 -2.79 -15.24
C TYR A 18 -17.09 -2.02 -15.81
N GLN A 19 -16.90 -0.74 -16.09
CA GLN A 19 -17.93 0.16 -16.64
C GLN A 19 -17.45 0.71 -17.99
N ALA A 20 -17.96 0.18 -19.10
CA ALA A 20 -17.51 0.55 -20.45
C ALA A 20 -17.70 2.04 -20.81
N ALA A 21 -18.57 2.75 -20.10
CA ALA A 21 -18.94 4.15 -20.40
C ALA A 21 -17.99 5.20 -19.78
N ILE A 22 -17.01 4.80 -18.98
CA ILE A 22 -16.06 5.72 -18.33
C ILE A 22 -14.70 5.70 -19.02
N LEU A 23 -13.87 6.72 -18.73
CA LEU A 23 -12.47 6.70 -19.14
C LEU A 23 -11.69 5.72 -18.26
N HIS A 24 -10.77 4.98 -18.89
CA HIS A 24 -9.92 4.00 -18.21
C HIS A 24 -8.47 4.43 -18.17
N GLY A 25 -7.81 4.08 -17.07
CA GLY A 25 -6.36 4.13 -16.94
C GLY A 25 -5.66 3.06 -17.79
N LYS A 26 -4.34 3.08 -17.78
CA LYS A 26 -3.52 2.11 -18.52
C LYS A 26 -2.51 1.46 -17.60
N MET A 27 -2.25 0.18 -17.83
CA MET A 27 -1.12 -0.51 -17.19
C MET A 27 0.11 -0.39 -18.09
N ASP A 28 1.22 0.07 -17.50
CA ASP A 28 2.56 0.06 -18.09
C ASP A 28 3.47 -0.89 -17.30
N THR A 29 4.58 -1.28 -17.89
CA THR A 29 5.61 -2.09 -17.24
C THR A 29 6.88 -1.27 -17.07
N LEU A 30 7.31 -1.10 -15.83
CA LEU A 30 8.62 -0.57 -15.50
C LEU A 30 9.61 -1.74 -15.42
N VAL A 31 10.68 -1.68 -16.22
CA VAL A 31 11.86 -2.53 -16.07
C VAL A 31 12.97 -1.68 -15.46
N TYR A 32 13.53 -2.13 -14.34
CA TYR A 32 14.62 -1.44 -13.66
C TYR A 32 15.73 -2.43 -13.26
N PHE A 33 16.94 -1.95 -13.15
CA PHE A 33 18.05 -2.76 -12.61
C PHE A 33 18.06 -2.61 -11.09
N SER A 34 18.02 -3.74 -10.39
CA SER A 34 18.13 -3.81 -8.94
C SER A 34 19.59 -4.07 -8.55
N GLU A 35 20.27 -3.07 -8.03
CA GLU A 35 21.60 -3.23 -7.43
C GLU A 35 21.54 -4.18 -6.22
N THR A 36 20.40 -4.17 -5.50
CA THR A 36 20.15 -5.03 -4.33
C THR A 36 20.17 -6.50 -4.69
N VAL A 37 19.63 -6.88 -5.86
CA VAL A 37 19.51 -8.28 -6.30
C VAL A 37 20.56 -8.63 -7.38
N GLY A 38 21.08 -7.62 -8.09
CA GLY A 38 22.04 -7.80 -9.17
C GLY A 38 21.41 -8.23 -10.50
N VAL A 39 20.11 -8.02 -10.70
CA VAL A 39 19.41 -8.38 -11.95
C VAL A 39 18.36 -7.31 -12.32
N LYS A 40 17.85 -7.38 -13.55
CA LYS A 40 16.67 -6.62 -13.96
C LYS A 40 15.43 -7.18 -13.29
N ARG A 41 14.61 -6.29 -12.71
CA ARG A 41 13.33 -6.59 -12.09
C ARG A 41 12.20 -5.79 -12.77
N HIS A 42 10.97 -6.20 -12.50
CA HIS A 42 9.77 -5.58 -13.08
C HIS A 42 8.85 -5.05 -11.99
N ALA A 43 8.14 -3.97 -12.32
CA ALA A 43 6.96 -3.51 -11.59
C ALA A 43 5.88 -3.12 -12.60
N LEU A 44 4.61 -3.33 -12.26
CA LEU A 44 3.52 -2.80 -13.05
C LEU A 44 3.19 -1.40 -12.55
N VAL A 45 2.78 -0.52 -13.47
CA VAL A 45 2.45 0.87 -13.13
C VAL A 45 1.11 1.23 -13.75
N TYR A 46 0.12 1.49 -12.90
CA TYR A 46 -1.14 2.04 -13.33
C TYR A 46 -0.99 3.55 -13.55
N LEU A 47 -1.38 3.98 -14.74
CA LEU A 47 -1.47 5.38 -15.17
C LEU A 47 -2.94 5.79 -15.18
N PRO A 48 -3.36 6.86 -14.46
CA PRO A 48 -4.77 7.20 -14.31
C PRO A 48 -5.43 7.63 -15.63
N PRO A 49 -6.76 7.63 -15.71
CA PRO A 49 -7.49 8.20 -16.85
C PRO A 49 -7.03 9.62 -17.13
N GLY A 50 -6.78 9.95 -18.39
CA GLY A 50 -6.27 11.26 -18.78
C GLY A 50 -4.82 11.55 -18.35
N PHE A 51 -4.00 10.50 -18.08
CA PHE A 51 -2.58 10.65 -17.81
C PHE A 51 -1.89 11.53 -18.87
N SER A 52 -1.04 12.44 -18.41
CA SER A 52 -0.25 13.33 -19.26
C SER A 52 1.18 13.43 -18.74
N PRO A 53 2.19 13.28 -19.61
CA PRO A 53 3.59 13.46 -19.20
C PRO A 53 3.95 14.91 -18.81
N LYS A 54 3.03 15.85 -19.04
CA LYS A 54 3.19 17.27 -18.66
C LYS A 54 2.67 17.61 -17.26
N LYS A 55 2.04 16.65 -16.58
CA LYS A 55 1.54 16.78 -15.21
C LYS A 55 2.38 15.94 -14.28
N SER A 56 2.53 16.34 -13.01
CA SER A 56 3.21 15.55 -11.99
C SER A 56 2.20 14.92 -11.03
N TYR A 57 2.43 13.67 -10.67
CA TYR A 57 1.50 12.84 -9.91
C TYR A 57 2.09 12.36 -8.59
N PRO A 58 1.30 12.24 -7.52
CA PRO A 58 1.68 11.45 -6.36
C PRO A 58 1.70 9.96 -6.71
N VAL A 59 2.36 9.14 -5.87
CA VAL A 59 2.57 7.72 -6.13
C VAL A 59 2.15 6.87 -4.94
N LEU A 60 1.31 5.88 -5.20
CA LEU A 60 1.03 4.77 -4.29
C LEU A 60 1.86 3.54 -4.70
N TYR A 61 2.70 3.04 -3.80
CA TYR A 61 3.31 1.71 -3.90
C TYR A 61 2.41 0.72 -3.17
N LEU A 62 1.90 -0.29 -3.89
CA LEU A 62 0.90 -1.24 -3.39
C LEU A 62 1.46 -2.68 -3.46
N LEU A 63 1.76 -3.24 -2.29
CA LEU A 63 2.51 -4.48 -2.13
C LEU A 63 1.60 -5.71 -2.08
N HIS A 64 2.06 -6.81 -2.65
CA HIS A 64 1.39 -8.12 -2.68
C HIS A 64 1.70 -8.99 -1.46
N GLY A 65 1.00 -10.13 -1.32
CA GLY A 65 1.19 -11.11 -0.27
C GLY A 65 2.30 -12.13 -0.55
N ILE A 66 2.50 -13.08 0.40
CA ILE A 66 3.60 -14.06 0.33
C ILE A 66 3.50 -14.99 -0.89
N GLY A 67 2.30 -15.33 -1.34
CA GLY A 67 2.05 -16.21 -2.49
C GLY A 67 2.02 -15.48 -3.83
N GLY A 68 2.17 -14.15 -3.83
CA GLY A 68 2.01 -13.31 -5.00
C GLY A 68 3.30 -12.85 -5.67
N ASP A 69 3.09 -12.01 -6.66
CA ASP A 69 4.09 -11.28 -7.43
C ASP A 69 3.48 -9.94 -7.88
N GLU A 70 4.17 -9.20 -8.76
CA GLU A 70 3.68 -7.93 -9.31
C GLU A 70 2.31 -8.01 -10.01
N TYR A 71 1.83 -9.21 -10.32
CA TYR A 71 0.53 -9.46 -10.98
C TYR A 71 -0.59 -9.83 -10.00
N GLU A 72 -0.30 -10.10 -8.72
CA GLU A 72 -1.31 -10.59 -7.77
C GLU A 72 -2.52 -9.65 -7.66
N TRP A 73 -2.26 -8.35 -7.48
CA TRP A 73 -3.32 -7.35 -7.42
C TRP A 73 -4.14 -7.29 -8.73
N LEU A 74 -3.49 -7.38 -9.89
CA LEU A 74 -4.22 -7.39 -11.17
C LEU A 74 -5.11 -8.62 -11.32
N LYS A 75 -4.62 -9.79 -10.95
CA LYS A 75 -5.34 -11.06 -11.11
C LYS A 75 -6.55 -11.16 -10.18
N ASN A 76 -6.41 -10.68 -8.94
CA ASN A 76 -7.37 -10.96 -7.87
C ASN A 76 -8.05 -9.69 -7.33
N GLY A 77 -7.39 -8.53 -7.38
CA GLY A 77 -7.80 -7.29 -6.73
C GLY A 77 -8.44 -6.25 -7.65
N THR A 78 -8.34 -6.42 -8.96
CA THR A 78 -8.89 -5.48 -9.97
C THR A 78 -8.62 -3.98 -9.67
N PRO A 79 -7.40 -3.58 -9.26
CA PRO A 79 -7.14 -2.23 -8.75
C PRO A 79 -7.42 -1.15 -9.79
N ALA A 80 -7.13 -1.39 -11.07
CA ALA A 80 -7.40 -0.43 -12.14
C ALA A 80 -8.90 -0.13 -12.26
N ILE A 81 -9.76 -1.15 -12.17
CA ILE A 81 -11.22 -0.98 -12.25
C ILE A 81 -11.75 -0.18 -11.06
N ILE A 82 -11.30 -0.51 -9.83
CA ILE A 82 -11.67 0.21 -8.60
C ILE A 82 -11.29 1.69 -8.72
N LEU A 83 -10.06 1.97 -9.14
CA LEU A 83 -9.56 3.33 -9.28
C LEU A 83 -10.27 4.10 -10.39
N ASP A 84 -10.49 3.49 -11.56
CA ASP A 84 -11.23 4.10 -12.68
C ASP A 84 -12.64 4.50 -12.26
N ASN A 85 -13.35 3.62 -11.52
CA ASN A 85 -14.68 3.90 -11.00
C ASN A 85 -14.66 5.07 -10.00
N LEU A 86 -13.67 5.13 -9.12
CA LEU A 86 -13.50 6.25 -8.18
C LEU A 86 -13.17 7.57 -8.89
N TYR A 87 -12.32 7.54 -9.94
CA TYR A 87 -12.06 8.71 -10.77
C TYR A 87 -13.30 9.23 -11.46
N ALA A 88 -14.08 8.34 -12.09
CA ALA A 88 -15.32 8.71 -12.76
C ALA A 88 -16.35 9.34 -11.79
N GLN A 89 -16.31 8.97 -10.51
CA GLN A 89 -17.15 9.52 -9.45
C GLN A 89 -16.58 10.82 -8.82
N GLY A 90 -15.40 11.29 -9.24
CA GLY A 90 -14.75 12.45 -8.65
C GLY A 90 -14.28 12.24 -7.20
N LYS A 91 -14.10 11.00 -6.76
CA LYS A 91 -13.73 10.65 -5.38
C LYS A 91 -12.24 10.49 -5.16
N LEU A 92 -11.45 10.47 -6.21
CA LEU A 92 -10.03 10.19 -6.19
C LEU A 92 -9.25 11.25 -6.99
N ASP A 93 -8.18 11.77 -6.41
CA ASP A 93 -7.23 12.62 -7.11
C ASP A 93 -6.29 11.77 -7.99
N PRO A 94 -5.88 12.28 -9.19
CA PRO A 94 -5.00 11.54 -10.07
C PRO A 94 -3.68 11.16 -9.42
N MET A 95 -3.39 9.84 -9.35
CA MET A 95 -2.15 9.27 -8.84
C MET A 95 -1.66 8.12 -9.71
N LEU A 96 -0.37 7.82 -9.66
CA LEU A 96 0.21 6.59 -10.17
C LEU A 96 0.12 5.50 -9.10
N VAL A 97 -0.09 4.24 -9.52
CA VAL A 97 0.00 3.10 -8.60
C VAL A 97 1.05 2.12 -9.12
N VAL A 98 2.06 1.87 -8.31
CA VAL A 98 3.16 0.95 -8.62
C VAL A 98 2.91 -0.37 -7.89
N LEU A 99 2.86 -1.45 -8.64
CA LEU A 99 2.69 -2.83 -8.16
C LEU A 99 4.03 -3.56 -8.35
N PRO A 100 4.93 -3.54 -7.37
CA PRO A 100 6.22 -4.22 -7.50
C PRO A 100 6.12 -5.69 -7.09
N ASN A 101 7.16 -6.46 -7.39
CA ASN A 101 7.38 -7.72 -6.70
C ASN A 101 8.13 -7.45 -5.39
N GLY A 102 7.49 -7.70 -4.26
CA GLY A 102 8.03 -7.48 -2.92
C GLY A 102 9.04 -8.53 -2.45
N ARG A 103 9.42 -9.50 -3.30
CA ARG A 103 10.42 -10.54 -3.02
C ARG A 103 11.72 -10.21 -3.74
N ALA A 104 12.67 -9.55 -3.05
CA ALA A 104 13.93 -9.08 -3.63
C ALA A 104 15.00 -10.20 -3.67
N MET A 105 14.85 -11.12 -4.62
CA MET A 105 15.80 -12.19 -4.92
C MET A 105 15.81 -12.49 -6.43
N LYS A 106 16.80 -13.25 -6.91
CA LYS A 106 16.93 -13.56 -8.36
C LYS A 106 15.76 -14.38 -8.89
N ASP A 107 15.38 -15.46 -8.18
CA ASP A 107 14.14 -16.21 -8.42
C ASP A 107 13.02 -15.63 -7.55
N ASP A 108 12.43 -14.54 -8.02
CA ASP A 108 11.40 -13.80 -7.27
C ASP A 108 9.97 -14.34 -7.47
N ARG A 109 9.85 -15.56 -8.04
CA ARG A 109 8.54 -16.22 -8.20
C ARG A 109 8.13 -17.00 -6.95
N ALA A 110 6.82 -17.13 -6.74
CA ALA A 110 6.23 -17.88 -5.62
C ALA A 110 6.22 -19.40 -5.90
N ASN A 111 7.35 -19.96 -6.36
CA ASN A 111 7.48 -21.39 -6.68
C ASN A 111 7.99 -22.20 -5.48
N GLY A 112 7.60 -23.47 -5.37
CA GLY A 112 8.06 -24.38 -4.34
C GLY A 112 7.60 -23.97 -2.93
N ASN A 113 8.49 -24.10 -1.93
CA ASN A 113 8.17 -23.70 -0.56
C ASN A 113 8.27 -22.18 -0.40
N ILE A 114 7.14 -21.49 -0.45
CA ILE A 114 7.06 -20.02 -0.31
C ILE A 114 7.43 -19.54 1.10
N MET A 115 7.44 -20.46 2.10
CA MET A 115 7.84 -20.18 3.48
C MET A 115 9.32 -20.51 3.74
N ALA A 116 10.11 -20.85 2.72
CA ALA A 116 11.55 -21.07 2.87
C ALA A 116 12.24 -19.81 3.40
N ALA A 117 13.27 -20.00 4.24
CA ALA A 117 13.92 -18.92 4.96
C ALA A 117 14.48 -17.84 4.02
N ASP A 118 15.10 -18.23 2.90
CA ASP A 118 15.62 -17.34 1.88
C ASP A 118 14.52 -16.49 1.22
N LYS A 119 13.33 -17.05 1.02
CA LYS A 119 12.17 -16.33 0.45
C LYS A 119 11.57 -15.35 1.45
N ILE A 120 11.52 -15.72 2.72
CA ILE A 120 11.08 -14.79 3.79
C ILE A 120 12.11 -13.63 3.92
N GLU A 121 13.41 -13.94 3.91
CA GLU A 121 14.45 -12.93 3.95
C GLU A 121 14.40 -11.97 2.75
N ALA A 122 14.05 -12.48 1.56
CA ALA A 122 13.89 -11.68 0.36
C ALA A 122 12.79 -10.61 0.49
N PHE A 123 11.75 -10.84 1.29
CA PHE A 123 10.75 -9.82 1.62
C PHE A 123 11.33 -8.70 2.48
N ALA A 124 12.22 -9.01 3.42
CA ALA A 124 12.93 -7.98 4.21
C ALA A 124 13.94 -7.20 3.34
N ALA A 125 14.66 -7.91 2.46
CA ALA A 125 15.63 -7.29 1.54
C ALA A 125 14.98 -6.30 0.55
N PHE A 126 13.68 -6.41 0.32
CA PHE A 126 12.94 -5.51 -0.57
C PHE A 126 12.92 -4.05 -0.07
N GLU A 127 13.08 -3.78 1.21
CA GLU A 127 13.22 -2.40 1.71
C GLU A 127 14.33 -1.65 0.97
N ARG A 128 15.50 -2.26 0.86
CA ARG A 128 16.63 -1.66 0.15
C ARG A 128 16.37 -1.51 -1.34
N ASP A 129 15.77 -2.52 -1.97
CA ASP A 129 15.42 -2.45 -3.39
C ASP A 129 14.38 -1.36 -3.67
N LEU A 130 13.35 -1.24 -2.83
CA LEU A 130 12.33 -0.21 -2.91
C LEU A 130 12.94 1.20 -2.86
N LEU A 131 13.76 1.46 -1.83
CA LEU A 131 14.28 2.79 -1.56
C LEU A 131 15.40 3.19 -2.52
N GLN A 132 16.30 2.27 -2.86
CA GLN A 132 17.53 2.59 -3.60
C GLN A 132 17.41 2.32 -5.10
N ASN A 133 16.46 1.48 -5.54
CA ASN A 133 16.37 1.08 -6.95
C ASN A 133 15.00 1.39 -7.56
N LEU A 134 13.90 0.94 -6.95
CA LEU A 134 12.57 1.09 -7.54
C LEU A 134 12.09 2.54 -7.52
N ILE A 135 12.09 3.21 -6.36
CA ILE A 135 11.64 4.62 -6.26
C ILE A 135 12.42 5.52 -7.22
N PRO A 136 13.77 5.52 -7.25
CA PRO A 136 14.51 6.33 -8.21
C PRO A 136 14.20 5.99 -9.68
N SER A 137 13.92 4.72 -9.99
CA SER A 137 13.56 4.29 -11.34
C SER A 137 12.17 4.78 -11.77
N VAL A 138 11.21 4.80 -10.84
CA VAL A 138 9.87 5.38 -11.05
C VAL A 138 10.00 6.89 -11.31
N GLU A 139 10.74 7.60 -10.47
CA GLU A 139 10.97 9.05 -10.59
C GLU A 139 11.69 9.44 -11.88
N LYS A 140 12.58 8.58 -12.38
CA LYS A 140 13.28 8.78 -13.64
C LYS A 140 12.37 8.57 -14.86
N LYS A 141 11.44 7.59 -14.80
CA LYS A 141 10.62 7.20 -15.96
C LYS A 141 9.31 7.98 -16.04
N TYR A 142 8.71 8.31 -14.90
CA TYR A 142 7.38 8.91 -14.85
C TYR A 142 7.40 10.32 -14.24
N PRO A 143 6.48 11.19 -14.64
CA PRO A 143 6.36 12.54 -14.09
C PRO A 143 5.71 12.51 -12.71
N VAL A 144 6.48 12.20 -11.69
CA VAL A 144 6.02 12.10 -10.31
C VAL A 144 6.46 13.28 -9.46
N LYS A 145 5.80 13.50 -8.34
CA LYS A 145 6.18 14.46 -7.30
C LYS A 145 7.12 13.76 -6.32
N PRO A 146 8.44 14.06 -6.29
CA PRO A 146 9.45 13.25 -5.62
C PRO A 146 9.63 13.60 -4.14
N ASN A 147 8.58 13.95 -3.43
CA ASN A 147 8.64 14.31 -2.01
C ASN A 147 7.73 13.43 -1.15
N GLN A 148 8.03 13.34 0.13
CA GLN A 148 7.37 12.51 1.14
C GLN A 148 5.84 12.63 1.10
N ILE A 149 5.30 13.84 1.09
CA ILE A 149 3.86 14.11 1.12
C ILE A 149 3.10 13.54 -0.09
N ASN A 150 3.80 13.24 -1.18
CA ASN A 150 3.25 12.68 -2.41
C ASN A 150 3.61 11.20 -2.60
N ARG A 151 4.05 10.50 -1.52
CA ARG A 151 4.44 9.09 -1.61
C ARG A 151 3.72 8.27 -0.55
N ALA A 152 2.99 7.24 -1.00
CA ALA A 152 2.22 6.31 -0.16
C ALA A 152 2.79 4.89 -0.30
N LEU A 153 2.76 4.12 0.80
CA LEU A 153 3.16 2.73 0.85
C LEU A 153 2.10 1.90 1.57
N PHE A 154 1.45 1.01 0.83
CA PHE A 154 0.40 0.13 1.32
C PHE A 154 0.63 -1.30 0.84
N GLY A 155 0.02 -2.26 1.50
CA GLY A 155 0.09 -3.64 1.06
C GLY A 155 -0.82 -4.57 1.83
N LEU A 156 -1.00 -5.78 1.30
CA LEU A 156 -1.79 -6.83 1.91
C LEU A 156 -0.91 -7.93 2.52
N SER A 157 -1.35 -8.54 3.61
CA SER A 157 -0.71 -9.72 4.21
C SER A 157 0.79 -9.50 4.48
N MET A 158 1.67 -10.26 3.84
CA MET A 158 3.13 -10.09 3.90
C MET A 158 3.55 -8.69 3.42
N GLY A 159 2.93 -8.17 2.35
CA GLY A 159 3.11 -6.79 1.88
C GLY A 159 2.56 -5.75 2.85
N GLY A 160 1.54 -6.09 3.63
CA GLY A 160 1.05 -5.25 4.73
C GLY A 160 2.11 -5.07 5.81
N GLY A 161 2.75 -6.18 6.23
CA GLY A 161 3.89 -6.12 7.16
C GLY A 161 5.08 -5.35 6.59
N GLN A 162 5.40 -5.52 5.30
CA GLN A 162 6.42 -4.71 4.63
C GLN A 162 6.07 -3.22 4.63
N ALA A 163 4.82 -2.89 4.27
CA ALA A 163 4.37 -1.50 4.20
C ALA A 163 4.49 -0.79 5.55
N LEU A 164 4.08 -1.46 6.63
CA LEU A 164 4.23 -0.93 7.98
C LEU A 164 5.71 -0.82 8.38
N ASN A 165 6.51 -1.88 8.21
CA ASN A 165 7.93 -1.89 8.60
C ASN A 165 8.74 -0.82 7.86
N PHE A 166 8.56 -0.73 6.54
CA PHE A 166 9.35 0.17 5.70
C PHE A 166 8.82 1.60 5.74
N GLY A 167 7.49 1.76 5.74
CA GLY A 167 6.85 3.07 5.79
C GLY A 167 7.13 3.81 7.08
N LEU A 168 6.96 3.12 8.22
CA LEU A 168 7.23 3.70 9.54
C LEU A 168 8.72 3.78 9.88
N GLY A 169 9.55 2.92 9.27
CA GLY A 169 11.02 3.02 9.36
C GLY A 169 11.63 4.12 8.48
N ASN A 170 10.87 4.70 7.53
CA ASN A 170 11.37 5.70 6.57
C ASN A 170 10.38 6.88 6.45
N LEU A 171 10.09 7.54 7.56
CA LEU A 171 9.13 8.63 7.67
C LEU A 171 9.49 9.88 6.83
N ASP A 172 10.73 10.04 6.42
CA ASP A 172 11.15 11.10 5.49
C ASP A 172 10.87 10.75 4.01
N THR A 173 10.49 9.50 3.75
CA THR A 173 10.19 9.00 2.41
C THR A 173 8.69 8.87 2.17
N PHE A 174 7.93 8.44 3.18
CA PHE A 174 6.49 8.16 3.06
C PHE A 174 5.68 8.97 4.08
N ALA A 175 4.61 9.62 3.63
CA ALA A 175 3.65 10.30 4.50
C ALA A 175 2.32 9.54 4.67
N TRP A 176 2.07 8.53 3.87
CA TRP A 176 0.85 7.74 3.84
C TRP A 176 1.23 6.27 3.91
N VAL A 177 0.89 5.61 5.00
CA VAL A 177 1.33 4.24 5.28
C VAL A 177 0.15 3.39 5.73
N GLY A 178 0.06 2.15 5.26
CA GLY A 178 -0.96 1.25 5.75
C GLY A 178 -0.77 -0.22 5.42
N GLY A 179 -1.33 -1.06 6.28
CA GLY A 179 -1.33 -2.50 6.11
C GLY A 179 -2.74 -3.08 6.16
N PHE A 180 -3.07 -3.89 5.16
CA PHE A 180 -4.30 -4.67 5.08
C PHE A 180 -4.02 -6.10 5.54
N SER A 181 -4.68 -6.57 6.59
CA SER A 181 -4.46 -7.93 7.14
C SER A 181 -2.98 -8.27 7.30
N SER A 182 -2.21 -7.39 7.94
CA SER A 182 -0.74 -7.54 8.02
C SER A 182 -0.31 -8.87 8.61
N ALA A 183 0.72 -9.48 8.01
CA ALA A 183 1.21 -10.82 8.37
C ALA A 183 2.26 -10.79 9.51
N PRO A 184 2.69 -11.96 10.05
CA PRO A 184 3.64 -12.07 11.16
C PRO A 184 5.02 -11.45 10.94
N ASN A 185 5.39 -11.10 9.71
CA ASN A 185 6.60 -10.32 9.42
C ASN A 185 6.54 -8.87 9.92
N THR A 186 5.37 -8.40 10.34
CA THR A 186 5.21 -7.09 10.98
C THR A 186 5.93 -7.09 12.33
N ARG A 187 6.86 -6.16 12.50
CA ARG A 187 7.59 -5.94 13.76
C ARG A 187 6.61 -5.74 14.93
N ILE A 188 7.08 -6.01 16.13
CA ILE A 188 6.29 -5.66 17.32
C ILE A 188 6.12 -4.13 17.40
N PRO A 189 5.03 -3.63 17.99
CA PRO A 189 4.71 -2.20 17.94
C PRO A 189 5.81 -1.29 18.49
N GLU A 190 6.53 -1.70 19.52
CA GLU A 190 7.62 -0.97 20.15
C GLU A 190 8.83 -0.77 19.20
N GLU A 191 9.10 -1.77 18.34
CA GLU A 191 10.13 -1.69 17.32
C GLU A 191 9.65 -0.96 16.06
N LEU A 192 8.37 -1.11 15.77
CA LEU A 192 7.72 -0.49 14.61
C LEU A 192 7.61 1.03 14.79
N ILE A 193 7.31 1.49 15.99
CA ILE A 193 7.08 2.90 16.34
C ILE A 193 7.86 3.25 17.61
N PRO A 194 9.20 3.31 17.54
CA PRO A 194 10.04 3.63 18.70
C PRO A 194 9.87 5.09 19.16
N ASN A 195 9.44 5.97 18.28
CA ASN A 195 9.16 7.38 18.55
C ASN A 195 7.74 7.76 18.09
N PRO A 196 6.70 7.58 18.91
CA PRO A 196 5.33 7.93 18.55
C PRO A 196 5.12 9.40 18.16
N GLN A 197 5.90 10.32 18.72
CA GLN A 197 5.79 11.75 18.39
C GLN A 197 6.24 12.02 16.95
N GLU A 198 7.30 11.39 16.49
CA GLU A 198 7.78 11.54 15.12
C GLU A 198 6.75 11.04 14.09
N VAL A 199 6.06 9.94 14.41
CA VAL A 199 4.96 9.43 13.56
C VAL A 199 3.82 10.46 13.49
N LYS A 200 3.43 11.06 14.61
CA LYS A 200 2.40 12.13 14.65
C LYS A 200 2.77 13.33 13.78
N ASP A 201 4.04 13.73 13.83
CA ASP A 201 4.51 14.94 13.16
C ASP A 201 4.67 14.74 11.63
N LYS A 202 5.03 13.52 11.18
CA LYS A 202 5.42 13.26 9.79
C LYS A 202 4.35 12.58 8.93
N LEU A 203 3.52 11.68 9.51
CA LEU A 203 2.51 10.99 8.71
C LEU A 203 1.25 11.83 8.49
N GLN A 204 0.69 11.72 7.30
CA GLN A 204 -0.64 12.23 6.96
C GLN A 204 -1.74 11.19 7.25
N LEU A 205 -1.44 9.90 7.01
CA LEU A 205 -2.34 8.79 7.27
C LEU A 205 -1.55 7.57 7.72
N LEU A 206 -2.01 6.94 8.80
CA LEU A 206 -1.67 5.57 9.17
C LEU A 206 -2.95 4.74 9.14
N TRP A 207 -2.97 3.69 8.29
CA TRP A 207 -4.13 2.82 8.10
C TRP A 207 -3.80 1.40 8.54
N ILE A 208 -4.60 0.86 9.44
CA ILE A 208 -4.54 -0.53 9.91
C ILE A 208 -5.90 -1.16 9.67
N SER A 209 -5.98 -2.19 8.84
CA SER A 209 -7.24 -2.89 8.58
C SER A 209 -7.11 -4.40 8.63
N CYS A 210 -8.24 -5.07 8.83
CA CYS A 210 -8.31 -6.53 8.83
C CYS A 210 -9.76 -6.99 8.69
N GLY A 211 -9.95 -8.20 8.14
CA GLY A 211 -11.22 -8.90 8.25
C GLY A 211 -11.48 -9.39 9.68
N ASP A 212 -12.74 -9.36 10.15
CA ASP A 212 -13.13 -9.81 11.49
C ASP A 212 -12.98 -11.33 11.73
N GLN A 213 -12.91 -12.10 10.63
CA GLN A 213 -12.69 -13.56 10.64
C GLN A 213 -11.28 -13.93 10.16
N ASP A 214 -10.39 -12.96 10.01
CA ASP A 214 -9.02 -13.19 9.61
C ASP A 214 -8.20 -13.79 10.77
N GLY A 215 -7.54 -14.92 10.52
CA GLY A 215 -6.69 -15.58 11.52
C GLY A 215 -5.47 -14.75 11.97
N LEU A 216 -5.14 -13.66 11.25
CA LEU A 216 -4.02 -12.75 11.56
C LEU A 216 -4.46 -11.47 12.30
N ILE A 217 -5.74 -11.32 12.63
CA ILE A 217 -6.33 -10.10 13.23
C ILE A 217 -5.56 -9.60 14.48
N GLN A 218 -4.93 -10.51 15.24
CA GLN A 218 -4.17 -10.14 16.44
C GLN A 218 -2.96 -9.23 16.13
N ILE A 219 -2.42 -9.28 14.91
CA ILE A 219 -1.33 -8.40 14.48
C ILE A 219 -1.84 -6.97 14.33
N SER A 220 -3.02 -6.80 13.72
CA SER A 220 -3.69 -5.52 13.59
C SER A 220 -4.12 -4.97 14.96
N ASN A 221 -4.72 -5.81 15.82
CA ASN A 221 -5.15 -5.43 17.16
C ASN A 221 -3.99 -4.92 18.03
N ARG A 222 -2.87 -5.68 18.13
CA ARG A 222 -1.71 -5.26 18.94
C ARG A 222 -1.12 -3.93 18.47
N THR A 223 -1.13 -3.69 17.14
CA THR A 223 -0.63 -2.43 16.56
C THR A 223 -1.58 -1.29 16.91
N HIS A 224 -2.90 -1.50 16.77
CA HIS A 224 -3.93 -0.56 17.16
C HIS A 224 -3.84 -0.21 18.66
N ASP A 225 -3.78 -1.20 19.56
CA ASP A 225 -3.71 -1.00 21.00
C ASP A 225 -2.50 -0.14 21.40
N TYR A 226 -1.36 -0.36 20.75
CA TYR A 226 -0.17 0.45 20.96
C TYR A 226 -0.37 1.90 20.49
N LEU A 227 -0.92 2.09 19.30
CA LEU A 227 -1.20 3.41 18.73
C LEU A 227 -2.19 4.21 19.61
N GLU A 228 -3.26 3.57 20.09
CA GLU A 228 -4.22 4.16 21.03
C GLU A 228 -3.53 4.57 22.33
N LYS A 229 -2.76 3.66 22.95
CA LYS A 229 -2.02 3.92 24.18
C LYS A 229 -1.10 5.14 24.08
N HIS A 230 -0.47 5.32 22.92
CA HIS A 230 0.46 6.42 22.65
C HIS A 230 -0.19 7.62 21.95
N GLN A 231 -1.52 7.61 21.78
CA GLN A 231 -2.30 8.68 21.15
C GLN A 231 -1.77 9.05 19.75
N VAL A 232 -1.36 8.05 18.96
CA VAL A 232 -0.95 8.23 17.57
C VAL A 232 -2.19 8.23 16.69
N PRO A 233 -2.46 9.30 15.92
CA PRO A 233 -3.60 9.34 15.01
C PRO A 233 -3.50 8.24 13.95
N HIS A 234 -4.54 7.41 13.80
CA HIS A 234 -4.60 6.35 12.81
C HIS A 234 -6.06 5.97 12.51
N VAL A 235 -6.25 5.30 11.41
CA VAL A 235 -7.51 4.61 11.08
C VAL A 235 -7.35 3.15 11.45
N PHE A 236 -8.26 2.64 12.29
CA PHE A 236 -8.40 1.22 12.56
C PHE A 236 -9.72 0.75 11.96
N TYR A 237 -9.65 -0.06 10.90
CA TYR A 237 -10.79 -0.46 10.11
C TYR A 237 -10.95 -1.98 10.10
N ILE A 238 -11.98 -2.46 10.77
CA ILE A 238 -12.33 -3.89 10.81
C ILE A 238 -13.63 -4.07 10.05
N GLU A 239 -13.64 -5.03 9.12
CA GLU A 239 -14.78 -5.33 8.27
C GLU A 239 -15.12 -6.81 8.25
N PRO A 240 -16.35 -7.20 7.87
CA PRO A 240 -16.74 -8.60 7.75
C PRO A 240 -15.95 -9.32 6.66
N GLY A 241 -15.21 -10.37 7.02
CA GLY A 241 -14.48 -11.20 6.06
C GLY A 241 -13.24 -11.84 6.63
N GLY A 242 -12.56 -12.64 5.79
CA GLY A 242 -11.35 -13.38 6.12
C GLY A 242 -10.09 -12.76 5.54
N HIS A 243 -9.06 -13.62 5.35
CA HIS A 243 -7.78 -13.25 4.75
C HIS A 243 -7.85 -13.38 3.22
N ASP A 244 -8.57 -12.49 2.57
CA ASP A 244 -8.86 -12.62 1.14
C ASP A 244 -9.06 -11.28 0.40
N PHE A 245 -9.13 -11.36 -0.93
CA PHE A 245 -9.29 -10.19 -1.80
C PHE A 245 -10.66 -9.50 -1.71
N LYS A 246 -11.68 -10.10 -1.10
CA LYS A 246 -12.93 -9.40 -0.84
C LYS A 246 -12.68 -8.25 0.14
N VAL A 247 -11.97 -8.54 1.22
CA VAL A 247 -11.53 -7.56 2.23
C VAL A 247 -10.57 -6.54 1.60
N TRP A 248 -9.49 -7.00 0.98
CA TRP A 248 -8.44 -6.10 0.46
C TRP A 248 -8.88 -5.18 -0.68
N LYS A 249 -9.85 -5.59 -1.51
CA LYS A 249 -10.47 -4.72 -2.51
C LYS A 249 -11.27 -3.60 -1.85
N ASN A 250 -12.02 -3.93 -0.81
CA ASN A 250 -12.74 -2.93 -0.03
C ASN A 250 -11.78 -1.96 0.67
N ASP A 251 -10.71 -2.46 1.28
CA ASP A 251 -9.63 -1.63 1.84
C ASP A 251 -9.06 -0.65 0.81
N LEU A 252 -8.71 -1.15 -0.39
CA LEU A 252 -8.20 -0.30 -1.46
C LEU A 252 -9.22 0.78 -1.87
N TYR A 253 -10.51 0.40 -1.99
CA TYR A 253 -11.59 1.35 -2.29
C TYR A 253 -11.70 2.44 -1.22
N GLN A 254 -11.65 2.08 0.07
CA GLN A 254 -11.77 3.03 1.17
C GLN A 254 -10.58 3.96 1.26
N VAL A 255 -9.37 3.39 1.33
CA VAL A 255 -8.15 4.17 1.55
C VAL A 255 -7.81 5.08 0.37
N SER A 256 -8.05 4.64 -0.87
CA SER A 256 -7.75 5.43 -2.06
C SER A 256 -8.46 6.80 -2.05
N GLN A 257 -9.64 6.88 -1.46
CA GLN A 257 -10.41 8.11 -1.35
C GLN A 257 -9.82 9.12 -0.35
N LEU A 258 -8.92 8.68 0.51
CA LEU A 258 -8.25 9.49 1.54
C LEU A 258 -6.86 9.96 1.08
N LEU A 259 -6.21 9.19 0.18
CA LEU A 259 -4.83 9.44 -0.21
C LEU A 259 -4.64 10.79 -0.90
N PHE A 260 -3.54 11.46 -0.54
CA PHE A 260 -3.06 12.71 -1.13
C PHE A 260 -4.01 13.91 -1.01
N LYS A 261 -5.07 13.78 -0.22
CA LYS A 261 -5.96 14.89 0.15
C LYS A 261 -5.43 15.62 1.38
N ASN A 262 -5.74 16.91 1.49
CA ASN A 262 -5.53 17.62 2.74
C ASN A 262 -6.46 17.02 3.80
N ILE A 263 -5.91 16.22 4.71
CA ILE A 263 -6.64 15.77 5.88
C ILE A 263 -6.65 16.95 6.84
N ASP A 264 -7.82 17.54 7.03
CA ASP A 264 -8.01 18.63 8.00
C ASP A 264 -7.80 18.10 9.41
N ARG A 265 -6.67 18.45 10.01
CA ARG A 265 -6.33 18.12 11.41
C ARG A 265 -6.80 19.21 12.40
N SER A 266 -7.55 20.22 11.93
CA SER A 266 -7.94 21.40 12.73
C SER A 266 -9.06 21.16 13.74
N HIS A 267 -9.49 19.91 13.92
CA HIS A 267 -10.49 19.51 14.95
C HIS A 267 -9.88 18.63 16.04
N GLU A 268 -8.59 18.80 16.34
CA GLU A 268 -7.96 18.23 17.55
C GLU A 268 -8.15 19.13 18.75
#